data_1b293f50d5256aaf76e435f041334225
#
_entry.id   1b293f50d5256aaf76e435f041334225
#
_cell.length_a   1.000
_cell.length_b   1.000
_cell.length_c   1.000
_cell.angle_alpha   90.00
_cell.angle_beta   90.00
_cell.angle_gamma   90.00
#
_symmetry.space_group_name_H-M   'P 1'
#
loop_
_entity.id
_entity.type
_entity.pdbx_description
1 polymer ?
#
loop_
_entity_poly.entity_id
_entity_poly.type
_entity_poly.pdbx_seq_one_letter_code
_entity_poly.pdbx_strand_id
1 'polypeptide(L)'
;MAIFHLRARTATRAGGASAAASAAYLLRLGKYSRPGLDRCVFSQSGNMPSWASSGSKHLEYWRAADLHERANGRLFKSLEFALPRELSPAARFDLALQFCERVARTNSGQPLPFLMGAHEGKGGNPHVHLMVSERANDGHNRSAEIWFARASAHGKDPARGGARKTDDLKPKEWLIQTRLLLAELTNKALARAGFPVRVDHRSLVEQGVTNRAPGEHLGPAGTARLRRGVGSRRWDELTTQPQDLITETQRVERELTNLGWSPQPTLQPVPIQSKDVLNNSD
;
A
#
# COMPACT_ATOMS: atom_id res chain seq x y z
N MET A 1 -16.24 -6.57 2.67
CA MET A 1 -15.85 -6.46 1.26
C MET A 1 -14.38 -6.05 1.23
N ALA A 2 -13.52 -6.87 0.62
CA ALA A 2 -12.09 -6.58 0.50
C ALA A 2 -11.88 -5.31 -0.34
N ILE A 3 -10.97 -4.45 0.11
CA ILE A 3 -10.66 -3.16 -0.54
C ILE A 3 -9.20 -3.20 -0.98
N PHE A 4 -8.93 -2.81 -2.23
CA PHE A 4 -7.58 -2.58 -2.68
C PHE A 4 -7.14 -1.16 -2.35
N HIS A 5 -6.05 -1.03 -1.61
CA HIS A 5 -5.37 0.24 -1.38
C HIS A 5 -3.87 0.00 -1.28
N LEU A 6 -3.08 0.76 -2.04
CA LEU A 6 -1.64 0.86 -1.88
C LEU A 6 -1.18 2.27 -2.22
N ARG A 7 -0.48 2.89 -1.28
CA ARG A 7 0.17 4.19 -1.42
C ARG A 7 1.66 4.03 -1.18
N ALA A 8 2.48 4.65 -2.02
CA ALA A 8 3.92 4.69 -1.85
C ALA A 8 4.43 6.14 -1.83
N ARG A 9 5.40 6.42 -0.98
CA ARG A 9 6.07 7.72 -0.85
C ARG A 9 7.56 7.53 -0.60
N THR A 10 8.37 8.50 -0.95
CA THR A 10 9.78 8.56 -0.56
C THR A 10 9.93 9.57 0.58
N ALA A 11 10.48 9.13 1.69
CA ALA A 11 10.83 9.98 2.82
C ALA A 11 12.26 10.48 2.64
N THR A 12 12.44 11.79 2.68
CA THR A 12 13.74 12.45 2.53
C THR A 12 14.07 13.31 3.75
N ARG A 13 15.34 13.40 4.09
CA ARG A 13 15.80 14.25 5.19
C ARG A 13 15.51 15.72 4.91
N ALA A 14 15.78 16.20 3.69
CA ALA A 14 15.46 17.56 3.26
C ALA A 14 13.97 17.88 3.33
N GLY A 15 13.08 16.87 3.18
CA GLY A 15 11.63 17.02 3.34
C GLY A 15 11.16 16.99 4.80
N GLY A 16 12.05 17.06 5.77
CA GLY A 16 11.72 17.06 7.20
C GLY A 16 11.31 15.70 7.77
N ALA A 17 11.52 14.59 7.03
CA ALA A 17 11.22 13.26 7.52
C ALA A 17 12.28 12.82 8.56
N SER A 18 11.83 12.04 9.55
CA SER A 18 12.68 11.29 10.47
C SER A 18 12.33 9.81 10.37
N ALA A 19 13.35 9.00 10.12
CA ALA A 19 13.20 7.55 10.04
C ALA A 19 12.90 6.94 11.41
N ALA A 20 13.55 7.43 12.47
CA ALA A 20 13.29 7.02 13.84
C ALA A 20 11.87 7.37 14.30
N ALA A 21 11.39 8.59 14.01
CA ALA A 21 10.03 8.99 14.35
C ALA A 21 8.99 8.17 13.57
N SER A 22 9.26 7.87 12.30
CA SER A 22 8.40 7.02 11.47
C SER A 22 8.34 5.58 12.00
N ALA A 23 9.49 5.01 12.39
CA ALA A 23 9.55 3.68 13.00
C ALA A 23 8.80 3.63 14.34
N ALA A 24 8.96 4.64 15.20
CA ALA A 24 8.23 4.76 16.46
C ALA A 24 6.71 4.89 16.24
N TYR A 25 6.29 5.67 15.23
CA TYR A 25 4.89 5.76 14.82
C TYR A 25 4.33 4.42 14.37
N LEU A 26 5.06 3.73 13.50
CA LEU A 26 4.67 2.43 12.95
C LEU A 26 4.50 1.38 14.05
N LEU A 27 5.36 1.40 15.06
CA LEU A 27 5.30 0.49 16.21
C LEU A 27 4.42 0.99 17.36
N ARG A 28 3.80 2.18 17.23
CA ARG A 28 3.01 2.81 18.31
C ARG A 28 3.79 3.00 19.61
N LEU A 29 5.04 3.45 19.51
CA LEU A 29 5.91 3.67 20.68
C LEU A 29 5.87 5.11 21.18
N GLY A 30 6.11 5.29 22.48
CA GLY A 30 6.23 6.59 23.13
C GLY A 30 5.00 7.49 22.89
N LYS A 31 5.20 8.70 22.38
CA LYS A 31 4.10 9.66 22.10
C LYS A 31 3.04 9.18 21.14
N TYR A 32 3.30 8.11 20.37
CA TYR A 32 2.36 7.51 19.43
C TYR A 32 1.53 6.38 20.05
N SER A 33 1.79 6.00 21.32
CA SER A 33 1.00 5.05 22.09
C SER A 33 -0.08 5.80 22.89
N ARG A 34 -1.13 6.29 22.20
CA ARG A 34 -2.22 7.05 22.84
C ARG A 34 -3.52 6.28 22.83
N PRO A 35 -4.35 6.33 23.89
CA PRO A 35 -5.71 5.81 23.89
C PRO A 35 -6.52 6.42 22.73
N GLY A 36 -7.29 5.60 22.04
CA GLY A 36 -8.14 6.05 20.91
C GLY A 36 -7.49 5.99 19.53
N LEU A 37 -6.17 5.82 19.44
CA LEU A 37 -5.50 5.47 18.17
C LEU A 37 -5.71 3.97 17.86
N ASP A 38 -5.55 3.65 16.58
CA ASP A 38 -5.38 2.27 16.12
C ASP A 38 -4.14 1.63 16.79
N ARG A 39 -4.22 0.34 17.05
CA ARG A 39 -3.14 -0.40 17.70
C ARG A 39 -2.24 -1.05 16.64
N CYS A 40 -0.94 -1.15 16.94
CA CYS A 40 -0.06 -2.06 16.21
C CYS A 40 -0.38 -3.50 16.67
N VAL A 41 -0.99 -4.29 15.79
CA VAL A 41 -1.43 -5.66 16.11
C VAL A 41 -0.34 -6.69 15.83
N PHE A 42 0.54 -6.40 14.90
CA PHE A 42 1.78 -7.15 14.68
C PHE A 42 2.83 -6.26 14.01
N SER A 43 4.08 -6.61 14.18
CA SER A 43 5.20 -5.96 13.50
C SER A 43 6.30 -6.96 13.18
N GLN A 44 7.07 -6.67 12.15
CA GLN A 44 8.21 -7.48 11.73
C GLN A 44 9.27 -6.59 11.09
N SER A 45 10.53 -6.90 11.37
CA SER A 45 11.67 -6.32 10.65
C SER A 45 12.43 -7.43 9.92
N GLY A 46 13.10 -7.09 8.84
CA GLY A 46 13.89 -8.06 8.09
C GLY A 46 15.03 -7.42 7.33
N ASN A 47 15.95 -8.26 6.86
CA ASN A 47 17.10 -7.89 6.03
C ASN A 47 18.06 -6.88 6.69
N MET A 48 18.01 -6.72 8.01
CA MET A 48 18.86 -5.78 8.74
C MET A 48 20.34 -6.20 8.67
N PRO A 49 21.28 -5.24 8.64
CA PRO A 49 22.70 -5.56 8.80
C PRO A 49 22.96 -6.17 10.20
N SER A 50 24.08 -6.86 10.35
CA SER A 50 24.45 -7.61 11.56
C SER A 50 24.34 -6.80 12.86
N TRP A 51 24.74 -5.51 12.83
CA TRP A 51 24.68 -4.63 13.98
C TRP A 51 23.25 -4.21 14.38
N ALA A 52 22.26 -4.42 13.52
CA ALA A 52 20.86 -4.05 13.74
C ALA A 52 19.89 -5.25 13.67
N SER A 53 20.38 -6.50 13.65
CA SER A 53 19.58 -7.69 13.34
C SER A 53 18.94 -8.37 14.55
N SER A 54 19.32 -8.04 15.79
CA SER A 54 18.85 -8.73 16.99
C SER A 54 18.00 -7.87 17.90
N GLY A 55 16.93 -8.42 18.46
CA GLY A 55 16.04 -7.77 19.43
C GLY A 55 15.46 -6.46 18.92
N SER A 56 15.51 -5.40 19.73
CA SER A 56 15.04 -4.05 19.40
C SER A 56 16.02 -3.24 18.55
N LYS A 57 17.15 -3.81 18.15
CA LYS A 57 18.20 -3.10 17.40
C LYS A 57 17.76 -2.63 16.02
N HIS A 58 16.70 -3.18 15.46
CA HIS A 58 16.09 -2.64 14.23
C HIS A 58 15.68 -1.16 14.38
N LEU A 59 15.37 -0.67 15.58
CA LEU A 59 15.12 0.76 15.83
C LEU A 59 16.41 1.59 15.75
N GLU A 60 17.55 1.00 16.10
CA GLU A 60 18.87 1.64 15.99
C GLU A 60 19.22 1.86 14.52
N TYR A 61 18.79 0.97 13.62
CA TYR A 61 18.94 1.15 12.18
C TYR A 61 18.31 2.47 11.71
N TRP A 62 17.07 2.72 12.11
CA TRP A 62 16.35 3.91 11.68
C TRP A 62 16.87 5.19 12.38
N ARG A 63 17.37 5.09 13.60
CA ARG A 63 18.09 6.19 14.27
C ARG A 63 19.40 6.52 13.58
N ALA A 64 20.16 5.50 13.20
CA ALA A 64 21.40 5.67 12.45
C ALA A 64 21.16 6.28 11.06
N ALA A 65 20.04 5.95 10.41
CA ALA A 65 19.64 6.59 9.16
C ALA A 65 19.45 8.11 9.32
N ASP A 66 18.77 8.55 10.40
CA ASP A 66 18.62 9.98 10.69
C ASP A 66 19.96 10.65 11.03
N LEU A 67 20.87 9.95 11.71
CA LEU A 67 22.14 10.52 12.15
C LEU A 67 23.14 10.64 11.00
N HIS A 68 23.29 9.58 10.20
CA HIS A 68 24.42 9.44 9.27
C HIS A 68 24.05 9.65 7.80
N GLU A 69 22.75 9.62 7.43
CA GLU A 69 22.37 9.87 6.03
C GLU A 69 22.61 11.35 5.69
N ARG A 70 23.00 11.63 4.44
CA ARG A 70 23.26 12.98 3.96
C ARG A 70 22.03 13.88 4.08
N ALA A 71 22.23 15.19 4.23
CA ALA A 71 21.15 16.17 4.42
C ALA A 71 20.07 16.13 3.33
N ASN A 72 20.44 15.86 2.06
CA ASN A 72 19.52 15.68 0.94
C ASN A 72 19.21 14.20 0.64
N GLY A 73 19.57 13.30 1.57
CA GLY A 73 19.42 11.86 1.38
C GLY A 73 17.98 11.38 1.47
N ARG A 74 17.63 10.37 0.67
CA ARG A 74 16.43 9.58 0.87
C ARG A 74 16.68 8.64 2.04
N LEU A 75 15.75 8.64 3.02
CA LEU A 75 15.84 7.82 4.22
C LEU A 75 15.24 6.44 3.98
N PHE A 76 14.04 6.39 3.41
CA PHE A 76 13.33 5.15 3.12
C PHE A 76 12.20 5.36 2.12
N LYS A 77 11.75 4.25 1.52
CA LYS A 77 10.49 4.16 0.80
C LYS A 77 9.41 3.76 1.78
N SER A 78 8.35 4.55 1.90
CA SER A 78 7.18 4.25 2.72
C SER A 78 6.08 3.68 1.85
N LEU A 79 5.51 2.56 2.26
CA LEU A 79 4.28 2.01 1.68
C LEU A 79 3.22 1.89 2.77
N GLU A 80 1.97 2.13 2.37
CA GLU A 80 0.78 1.88 3.18
C GLU A 80 -0.18 1.07 2.34
N PHE A 81 -0.68 -0.06 2.86
CA PHE A 81 -1.59 -0.92 2.12
C PHE A 81 -2.64 -1.58 3.03
N ALA A 82 -3.83 -1.80 2.45
CA ALA A 82 -4.93 -2.44 3.15
C ALA A 82 -4.75 -3.97 3.23
N LEU A 83 -5.27 -4.55 4.31
CA LEU A 83 -5.44 -6.00 4.46
C LEU A 83 -6.93 -6.35 4.43
N PRO A 84 -7.32 -7.50 3.83
CA PRO A 84 -8.70 -7.95 3.84
C PRO A 84 -9.22 -8.20 5.26
N ARG A 85 -10.39 -7.68 5.57
CA ARG A 85 -11.07 -7.92 6.86
C ARG A 85 -11.52 -9.36 7.01
N GLU A 86 -11.77 -10.01 5.89
CA GLU A 86 -12.24 -11.39 5.78
C GLU A 86 -11.22 -12.40 6.29
N LEU A 87 -9.94 -12.06 6.18
CA LEU A 87 -8.86 -12.96 6.61
C LEU A 87 -8.69 -12.96 8.14
N SER A 88 -8.33 -14.11 8.68
CA SER A 88 -7.91 -14.24 10.08
C SER A 88 -6.66 -13.39 10.37
N PRO A 89 -6.39 -13.04 11.64
CA PRO A 89 -5.16 -12.32 11.99
C PRO A 89 -3.87 -13.01 11.52
N ALA A 90 -3.79 -14.35 11.62
CA ALA A 90 -2.65 -15.12 11.12
C ALA A 90 -2.50 -15.01 9.60
N ALA A 91 -3.59 -15.17 8.84
CA ALA A 91 -3.55 -15.06 7.38
C ALA A 91 -3.20 -13.62 6.92
N ARG A 92 -3.61 -12.59 7.68
CA ARG A 92 -3.21 -11.20 7.43
C ARG A 92 -1.71 -11.00 7.67
N PHE A 93 -1.17 -11.59 8.74
CA PHE A 93 0.27 -11.54 9.01
C PHE A 93 1.07 -12.19 7.90
N ASP A 94 0.70 -13.41 7.50
CA ASP A 94 1.37 -14.15 6.43
C ASP A 94 1.34 -13.40 5.10
N LEU A 95 0.19 -12.83 4.74
CA LEU A 95 0.04 -11.99 3.55
C LEU A 95 0.97 -10.78 3.61
N ALA A 96 0.96 -10.05 4.74
CA ALA A 96 1.78 -8.87 4.93
C ALA A 96 3.27 -9.20 4.85
N LEU A 97 3.70 -10.26 5.52
CA LEU A 97 5.10 -10.70 5.53
C LEU A 97 5.57 -11.09 4.12
N GLN A 98 4.82 -11.95 3.43
CA GLN A 98 5.13 -12.37 2.06
C GLN A 98 5.26 -11.17 1.10
N PHE A 99 4.37 -10.20 1.22
CA PHE A 99 4.44 -8.98 0.41
C PHE A 99 5.68 -8.15 0.75
N CYS A 100 5.92 -7.89 2.04
CA CYS A 100 7.06 -7.07 2.49
C CYS A 100 8.41 -7.68 2.10
N GLU A 101 8.59 -8.98 2.24
CA GLU A 101 9.82 -9.69 1.88
C GLU A 101 10.12 -9.63 0.37
N ARG A 102 9.07 -9.65 -0.47
CA ARG A 102 9.23 -9.52 -1.92
C ARG A 102 9.54 -8.10 -2.35
N VAL A 103 8.87 -7.11 -1.75
CA VAL A 103 9.09 -5.69 -2.05
C VAL A 103 10.44 -5.21 -1.53
N ALA A 104 10.92 -5.78 -0.41
CA ALA A 104 12.19 -5.42 0.21
C ALA A 104 13.39 -6.11 -0.45
N ARG A 105 13.45 -6.08 -1.79
CA ARG A 105 14.57 -6.58 -2.59
C ARG A 105 14.83 -5.67 -3.77
N THR A 106 16.09 -5.65 -4.22
CA THR A 106 16.47 -5.05 -5.50
C THR A 106 16.05 -5.95 -6.66
N ASN A 107 16.07 -5.43 -7.90
CA ASN A 107 15.83 -6.24 -9.10
C ASN A 107 16.84 -7.39 -9.26
N SER A 108 18.06 -7.24 -8.71
CA SER A 108 19.08 -8.30 -8.66
C SER A 108 18.90 -9.26 -7.48
N GLY A 109 17.83 -9.10 -6.66
CA GLY A 109 17.53 -9.95 -5.53
C GLY A 109 18.24 -9.60 -4.22
N GLN A 110 19.07 -8.55 -4.18
CA GLN A 110 19.74 -8.13 -2.94
C GLN A 110 18.70 -7.67 -1.90
N PRO A 111 18.82 -8.12 -0.63
CA PRO A 111 17.88 -7.78 0.41
C PRO A 111 18.00 -6.30 0.82
N LEU A 112 16.84 -5.67 1.07
CA LEU A 112 16.73 -4.30 1.55
C LEU A 112 16.19 -4.33 2.99
N PRO A 113 16.83 -3.68 3.96
CA PRO A 113 16.32 -3.58 5.31
C PRO A 113 14.91 -3.00 5.34
N PHE A 114 14.01 -3.63 6.08
CA PHE A 114 12.64 -3.16 6.22
C PHE A 114 12.10 -3.27 7.64
N LEU A 115 11.07 -2.49 7.91
CA LEU A 115 10.24 -2.57 9.11
C LEU A 115 8.78 -2.43 8.70
N MET A 116 7.94 -3.37 9.09
CA MET A 116 6.49 -3.28 8.92
C MET A 116 5.77 -3.28 10.26
N GLY A 117 4.62 -2.60 10.32
CA GLY A 117 3.67 -2.66 11.41
C GLY A 117 2.25 -2.63 10.88
N ALA A 118 1.44 -3.57 11.32
CA ALA A 118 0.03 -3.61 10.99
C ALA A 118 -0.79 -2.91 12.06
N HIS A 119 -1.69 -2.07 11.62
CA HIS A 119 -2.58 -1.30 12.46
C HIS A 119 -4.03 -1.73 12.28
N GLU A 120 -4.75 -1.76 13.38
CA GLU A 120 -6.19 -1.99 13.39
C GLU A 120 -6.85 -1.08 14.42
N GLY A 121 -7.78 -0.27 13.96
CA GLY A 121 -8.57 0.63 14.79
C GLY A 121 -9.97 0.10 15.07
N LYS A 122 -10.74 0.80 15.94
CA LYS A 122 -12.13 0.48 16.28
C LYS A 122 -13.06 0.36 15.07
N GLY A 123 -12.72 0.98 13.94
CA GLY A 123 -13.47 0.89 12.68
C GLY A 123 -13.18 -0.36 11.84
N GLY A 124 -12.30 -1.26 12.31
CA GLY A 124 -11.96 -2.51 11.62
C GLY A 124 -11.38 -2.26 10.21
N ASN A 125 -10.43 -1.35 10.08
CA ASN A 125 -9.70 -1.10 8.83
C ASN A 125 -8.24 -1.58 8.98
N PRO A 126 -7.97 -2.90 8.87
CA PRO A 126 -6.62 -3.43 9.00
C PRO A 126 -5.75 -2.96 7.83
N HIS A 127 -4.61 -2.38 8.15
CA HIS A 127 -3.66 -1.88 7.17
C HIS A 127 -2.23 -1.99 7.68
N VAL A 128 -1.28 -2.01 6.76
CA VAL A 128 0.15 -2.10 7.06
C VAL A 128 0.85 -0.83 6.65
N HIS A 129 1.71 -0.35 7.54
CA HIS A 129 2.76 0.60 7.21
C HIS A 129 4.07 -0.17 7.05
N LEU A 130 4.76 0.08 5.94
CA LEU A 130 6.04 -0.55 5.62
C LEU A 130 7.07 0.55 5.32
N MET A 131 8.22 0.45 5.95
CA MET A 131 9.42 1.22 5.64
C MET A 131 10.45 0.30 5.00
N VAL A 132 10.95 0.65 3.82
CA VAL A 132 12.01 -0.09 3.11
C VAL A 132 13.19 0.85 2.90
N SER A 133 14.36 0.46 3.38
CA SER A 133 15.60 1.18 3.05
C SER A 133 15.96 0.97 1.59
N GLU A 134 16.48 2.00 0.93
CA GLU A 134 17.03 1.85 -0.41
C GLU A 134 18.49 1.37 -0.38
N ARG A 135 19.10 1.17 0.80
CA ARG A 135 20.46 0.63 0.94
C ARG A 135 20.42 -0.89 0.98
N ALA A 136 21.06 -1.52 0.00
CA ALA A 136 21.10 -2.96 -0.10
C ALA A 136 22.03 -3.55 0.98
N ASN A 137 21.57 -4.63 1.63
CA ASN A 137 22.41 -5.42 2.50
C ASN A 137 23.23 -6.41 1.65
N ASP A 138 24.46 -6.03 1.37
CA ASP A 138 25.40 -6.79 0.54
C ASP A 138 26.26 -7.77 1.35
N GLY A 139 25.94 -7.98 2.61
CA GLY A 139 26.63 -8.92 3.50
C GLY A 139 27.95 -8.42 4.10
N HIS A 140 28.47 -7.26 3.67
CA HIS A 140 29.68 -6.71 4.27
C HIS A 140 29.43 -6.16 5.67
N ASN A 141 30.30 -6.55 6.60
CA ASN A 141 30.23 -6.03 7.98
C ASN A 141 30.74 -4.59 8.03
N ARG A 142 29.88 -3.66 8.44
CA ARG A 142 30.16 -2.22 8.56
C ARG A 142 29.63 -1.68 9.87
N SER A 143 30.26 -0.64 10.43
CA SER A 143 29.62 0.16 11.47
C SER A 143 28.40 0.92 10.92
N ALA A 144 27.52 1.38 11.80
CA ALA A 144 26.35 2.17 11.39
C ALA A 144 26.75 3.42 10.58
N GLU A 145 27.79 4.11 10.99
CA GLU A 145 28.30 5.29 10.30
C GLU A 145 28.76 4.97 8.89
N ILE A 146 29.58 3.91 8.71
CA ILE A 146 30.07 3.48 7.40
C ILE A 146 28.92 3.00 6.52
N TRP A 147 27.94 2.30 7.10
CA TRP A 147 26.76 1.82 6.37
C TRP A 147 26.06 2.95 5.62
N PHE A 148 25.87 4.10 6.26
CA PHE A 148 25.19 5.25 5.67
C PHE A 148 26.11 6.21 4.92
N ALA A 149 27.42 5.98 4.90
CA ALA A 149 28.38 6.76 4.14
C ALA A 149 28.17 6.58 2.61
N ARG A 150 28.96 7.30 1.82
CA ARG A 150 28.98 7.15 0.37
C ARG A 150 29.49 5.76 0.00
N ALA A 151 28.77 5.07 -0.89
CA ALA A 151 29.25 3.80 -1.44
C ALA A 151 30.55 3.98 -2.20
N SER A 152 31.39 2.94 -2.22
CA SER A 152 32.60 2.91 -3.04
C SER A 152 32.30 3.15 -4.52
N ALA A 153 33.21 3.81 -5.22
CA ALA A 153 33.10 4.00 -6.66
C ALA A 153 33.07 2.64 -7.38
N HIS A 154 32.51 2.64 -8.61
CA HIS A 154 32.51 1.45 -9.44
C HIS A 154 33.93 0.89 -9.63
N GLY A 155 34.09 -0.40 -9.53
CA GLY A 155 35.40 -1.07 -9.64
C GLY A 155 36.31 -0.98 -8.41
N LYS A 156 35.86 -0.33 -7.32
CA LYS A 156 36.53 -0.32 -6.02
C LYS A 156 35.89 -1.31 -5.04
N ASP A 157 36.67 -1.76 -4.05
CA ASP A 157 36.22 -2.67 -3.02
C ASP A 157 34.95 -2.12 -2.31
N PRO A 158 33.80 -2.81 -2.42
CA PRO A 158 32.55 -2.37 -1.79
C PRO A 158 32.64 -2.27 -0.26
N ALA A 159 33.47 -3.10 0.39
CA ALA A 159 33.61 -3.13 1.83
C ALA A 159 34.16 -1.81 2.41
N ARG A 160 34.91 -1.05 1.60
CA ARG A 160 35.51 0.24 2.03
C ARG A 160 34.53 1.42 1.97
N GLY A 161 33.35 1.24 1.42
CA GLY A 161 32.33 2.29 1.34
C GLY A 161 31.04 1.91 2.03
N GLY A 162 30.07 2.83 2.01
CA GLY A 162 28.74 2.59 2.54
C GLY A 162 27.95 1.59 1.72
N ALA A 163 26.87 1.05 2.31
CA ALA A 163 25.91 0.21 1.60
C ALA A 163 25.30 0.97 0.42
N ARG A 164 25.34 0.37 -0.78
CA ARG A 164 24.88 1.04 -2.02
C ARG A 164 23.36 1.22 -2.00
N LYS A 165 22.92 2.42 -2.36
CA LYS A 165 21.50 2.68 -2.62
C LYS A 165 21.11 2.14 -3.99
N THR A 166 19.97 1.43 -4.03
CA THR A 166 19.33 1.08 -5.29
C THR A 166 18.44 2.23 -5.77
N ASP A 167 18.27 2.29 -7.08
CA ASP A 167 17.28 3.14 -7.75
C ASP A 167 16.06 2.33 -8.22
N ASP A 168 16.04 1.04 -7.99
CA ASP A 168 15.00 0.11 -8.45
C ASP A 168 13.58 0.46 -7.93
N LEU A 169 13.49 1.13 -6.76
CA LEU A 169 12.22 1.51 -6.15
C LEU A 169 11.69 2.87 -6.66
N LYS A 170 12.36 3.52 -7.62
CA LYS A 170 11.97 4.83 -8.12
C LYS A 170 11.03 4.79 -9.32
N PRO A 171 11.22 3.90 -10.32
CA PRO A 171 10.42 3.90 -11.53
C PRO A 171 8.92 3.75 -11.26
N LYS A 172 8.10 4.35 -12.12
CA LYS A 172 6.64 4.17 -12.08
C LYS A 172 6.24 2.71 -12.24
N GLU A 173 6.98 1.99 -13.06
CA GLU A 173 6.83 0.56 -13.34
C GLU A 173 6.96 -0.27 -12.07
N TRP A 174 7.91 0.07 -11.19
CA TRP A 174 8.04 -0.59 -9.89
C TRP A 174 6.75 -0.47 -9.06
N LEU A 175 6.12 0.71 -9.04
CA LEU A 175 4.86 0.91 -8.31
C LEU A 175 3.71 0.10 -8.92
N ILE A 176 3.64 0.01 -10.25
CA ILE A 176 2.64 -0.79 -10.97
C ILE A 176 2.82 -2.28 -10.63
N GLN A 177 4.05 -2.80 -10.71
CA GLN A 177 4.36 -4.19 -10.37
C GLN A 177 4.12 -4.49 -8.88
N THR A 178 4.43 -3.55 -8.00
CA THR A 178 4.16 -3.66 -6.56
C THR A 178 2.66 -3.74 -6.27
N ARG A 179 1.84 -2.99 -6.98
CA ARG A 179 0.37 -3.06 -6.87
C ARG A 179 -0.18 -4.38 -7.39
N LEU A 180 0.31 -4.84 -8.55
CA LEU A 180 -0.05 -6.16 -9.10
C LEU A 180 0.28 -7.26 -8.10
N LEU A 181 1.51 -7.29 -7.58
CA LEU A 181 1.96 -8.26 -6.59
C LEU A 181 1.04 -8.29 -5.35
N LEU A 182 0.67 -7.13 -4.81
CA LEU A 182 -0.25 -7.06 -3.66
C LEU A 182 -1.61 -7.66 -3.99
N ALA A 183 -2.16 -7.35 -5.18
CA ALA A 183 -3.46 -7.88 -5.61
C ALA A 183 -3.42 -9.40 -5.77
N GLU A 184 -2.38 -9.95 -6.39
CA GLU A 184 -2.18 -11.39 -6.57
C GLU A 184 -2.08 -12.13 -5.24
N LEU A 185 -1.23 -11.63 -4.32
CA LEU A 185 -1.08 -12.23 -2.99
C LEU A 185 -2.38 -12.15 -2.18
N THR A 186 -3.07 -11.01 -2.24
CA THR A 186 -4.36 -10.82 -1.58
C THR A 186 -5.40 -11.79 -2.11
N ASN A 187 -5.53 -11.91 -3.43
CA ASN A 187 -6.49 -12.81 -4.08
C ASN A 187 -6.19 -14.28 -3.79
N LYS A 188 -4.89 -14.64 -3.74
CA LYS A 188 -4.46 -15.99 -3.36
C LYS A 188 -4.80 -16.29 -1.89
N ALA A 189 -4.60 -15.34 -0.98
CA ALA A 189 -4.94 -15.49 0.43
C ALA A 189 -6.46 -15.63 0.63
N LEU A 190 -7.27 -14.80 -0.05
CA LEU A 190 -8.74 -14.87 -0.01
C LEU A 190 -9.25 -16.21 -0.57
N ALA A 191 -8.68 -16.69 -1.69
CA ALA A 191 -9.07 -17.98 -2.27
C ALA A 191 -8.75 -19.15 -1.31
N ARG A 192 -7.56 -19.16 -0.70
CA ARG A 192 -7.18 -20.19 0.29
C ARG A 192 -8.09 -20.21 1.51
N ALA A 193 -8.60 -19.03 1.90
CA ALA A 193 -9.54 -18.90 3.01
C ALA A 193 -11.01 -19.15 2.61
N GLY A 194 -11.30 -19.55 1.37
CA GLY A 194 -12.64 -19.87 0.88
C GLY A 194 -13.52 -18.66 0.53
N PHE A 195 -12.94 -17.45 0.45
CA PHE A 195 -13.72 -16.26 0.10
C PHE A 195 -13.75 -16.04 -1.42
N PRO A 196 -14.94 -15.80 -2.02
CA PRO A 196 -15.07 -15.56 -3.47
C PRO A 196 -14.66 -14.15 -3.89
N VAL A 197 -14.62 -13.19 -2.94
CA VAL A 197 -14.27 -11.79 -3.23
C VAL A 197 -12.84 -11.67 -3.75
N ARG A 198 -12.64 -10.76 -4.71
CA ARG A 198 -11.32 -10.47 -5.29
C ARG A 198 -11.08 -8.96 -5.31
N VAL A 199 -9.80 -8.57 -5.29
CA VAL A 199 -9.35 -7.19 -5.46
C VAL A 199 -8.66 -7.02 -6.81
N ASP A 200 -8.74 -5.82 -7.37
CA ASP A 200 -8.05 -5.44 -8.60
C ASP A 200 -7.19 -4.19 -8.33
N HIS A 201 -5.97 -4.21 -8.81
CA HIS A 201 -4.98 -3.13 -8.63
C HIS A 201 -5.12 -2.02 -9.66
N ARG A 202 -5.84 -2.25 -10.76
CA ARG A 202 -6.02 -1.31 -11.86
C ARG A 202 -6.99 -0.19 -11.45
N SER A 203 -6.90 0.92 -12.16
CA SER A 203 -7.89 2.00 -12.02
C SER A 203 -9.29 1.52 -12.47
N LEU A 204 -10.35 2.17 -12.00
CA LEU A 204 -11.73 1.82 -12.40
C LEU A 204 -11.91 1.90 -13.92
N VAL A 205 -11.27 2.88 -14.56
CA VAL A 205 -11.30 3.03 -16.03
C VAL A 205 -10.67 1.81 -16.72
N GLU A 206 -9.50 1.38 -16.27
CA GLU A 206 -8.83 0.17 -16.81
C GLU A 206 -9.60 -1.11 -16.52
N GLN A 207 -10.46 -1.13 -15.49
CA GLN A 207 -11.38 -2.21 -15.17
C GLN A 207 -12.67 -2.16 -16.00
N GLY A 208 -12.89 -1.12 -16.82
CA GLY A 208 -14.13 -0.89 -17.55
C GLY A 208 -15.29 -0.40 -16.68
N VAL A 209 -15.03 0.03 -15.45
CA VAL A 209 -16.04 0.55 -14.51
C VAL A 209 -16.24 2.04 -14.77
N THR A 210 -17.30 2.41 -15.45
CA THR A 210 -17.60 3.80 -15.85
C THR A 210 -18.75 4.43 -15.05
N ASN A 211 -19.50 3.61 -14.32
CA ASN A 211 -20.72 4.03 -13.62
C ASN A 211 -20.49 4.64 -12.22
N ARG A 212 -19.25 4.81 -11.81
CA ARG A 212 -18.87 5.48 -10.56
C ARG A 212 -17.51 6.15 -10.64
N ALA A 213 -17.35 7.25 -9.91
CA ALA A 213 -16.07 7.90 -9.74
C ALA A 213 -15.14 7.09 -8.81
N PRO A 214 -13.81 7.18 -8.99
CA PRO A 214 -12.85 6.62 -8.05
C PRO A 214 -13.07 7.18 -6.64
N GLY A 215 -13.02 6.31 -5.62
CA GLY A 215 -13.03 6.76 -4.23
C GLY A 215 -11.79 7.61 -3.91
N GLU A 216 -11.98 8.74 -3.24
CA GLU A 216 -10.88 9.58 -2.81
C GLU A 216 -10.58 9.40 -1.32
N HIS A 217 -9.28 9.34 -1.00
CA HIS A 217 -8.84 9.24 0.40
C HIS A 217 -8.98 10.59 1.10
N LEU A 218 -10.02 10.73 1.93
CA LEU A 218 -10.30 11.97 2.66
C LEU A 218 -9.32 12.25 3.81
N GLY A 219 -8.51 11.27 4.20
CA GLY A 219 -7.66 11.34 5.39
C GLY A 219 -8.46 11.35 6.70
N PRO A 220 -7.76 11.29 7.87
CA PRO A 220 -8.42 11.23 9.19
C PRO A 220 -9.30 12.45 9.46
N ALA A 221 -8.83 13.65 9.12
CA ALA A 221 -9.57 14.90 9.34
C ALA A 221 -10.82 14.99 8.46
N GLY A 222 -10.72 14.64 7.17
CA GLY A 222 -11.86 14.61 6.24
C GLY A 222 -12.91 13.57 6.66
N THR A 223 -12.47 12.37 7.03
CA THR A 223 -13.35 11.32 7.54
C THR A 223 -14.05 11.72 8.85
N ALA A 224 -13.34 12.39 9.76
CA ALA A 224 -13.92 12.87 11.02
C ALA A 224 -14.96 13.99 10.78
N ARG A 225 -14.74 14.86 9.79
CA ARG A 225 -15.74 15.88 9.38
C ARG A 225 -16.98 15.23 8.79
N LEU A 226 -16.79 14.27 7.89
CA LEU A 226 -17.89 13.55 7.26
C LEU A 226 -18.77 12.83 8.31
N ARG A 227 -18.16 12.16 9.30
CA ARG A 227 -18.88 11.50 10.40
C ARG A 227 -19.69 12.47 11.26
N ARG A 228 -19.31 13.75 11.31
CA ARG A 228 -20.04 14.81 12.03
C ARG A 228 -21.09 15.49 11.16
N GLY A 229 -21.36 14.99 9.96
CA GLY A 229 -22.29 15.60 9.01
C GLY A 229 -21.82 16.93 8.42
N VAL A 230 -20.55 17.30 8.63
CA VAL A 230 -19.96 18.50 8.04
C VAL A 230 -19.35 18.09 6.71
N GLY A 231 -20.02 18.42 5.61
CA GLY A 231 -19.51 18.22 4.27
C GLY A 231 -18.11 18.79 4.12
N SER A 232 -17.27 18.19 3.29
CA SER A 232 -16.04 18.82 2.85
C SER A 232 -16.28 19.32 1.43
N ARG A 233 -15.75 20.49 1.07
CA ARG A 233 -15.81 21.02 -0.29
C ARG A 233 -15.47 19.96 -1.35
N ARG A 234 -14.54 19.10 -1.02
CA ARG A 234 -14.09 17.98 -1.86
C ARG A 234 -15.07 16.80 -1.89
N TRP A 235 -15.83 16.56 -0.80
CA TRP A 235 -16.91 15.59 -0.79
C TRP A 235 -18.11 16.07 -1.60
N ASP A 236 -18.43 17.35 -1.47
CA ASP A 236 -19.51 17.98 -2.22
C ASP A 236 -19.20 17.94 -3.73
N GLU A 237 -17.96 18.23 -4.13
CA GLU A 237 -17.48 18.10 -5.51
C GLU A 237 -17.58 16.64 -6.04
N LEU A 238 -17.26 15.64 -5.20
CA LEU A 238 -17.32 14.21 -5.57
C LEU A 238 -18.75 13.63 -5.61
N THR A 239 -19.67 14.21 -4.84
CA THR A 239 -21.07 13.76 -4.79
C THR A 239 -21.96 14.54 -5.75
N THR A 240 -21.58 15.74 -6.13
CA THR A 240 -22.32 16.59 -7.07
C THR A 240 -22.09 16.16 -8.53
N GLN A 241 -20.87 15.74 -8.89
CA GLN A 241 -20.55 15.31 -10.25
C GLN A 241 -21.45 14.15 -10.79
N PRO A 242 -21.78 13.09 -10.04
CA PRO A 242 -22.68 12.06 -10.53
C PRO A 242 -24.11 12.56 -10.78
N GLN A 243 -24.58 13.50 -9.97
CA GLN A 243 -25.92 14.08 -10.13
C GLN A 243 -25.98 15.02 -11.32
N ASP A 244 -24.94 15.83 -11.54
CA ASP A 244 -24.82 16.70 -12.71
C ASP A 244 -24.73 15.87 -14.00
N LEU A 245 -23.97 14.77 -14.01
CA LEU A 245 -23.89 13.83 -15.13
C LEU A 245 -25.24 13.14 -15.39
N ILE A 246 -25.95 12.73 -14.36
CA ILE A 246 -27.30 12.14 -14.50
C ILE A 246 -28.27 13.19 -15.05
N THR A 247 -28.21 14.41 -14.55
CA THR A 247 -29.06 15.51 -15.03
C THR A 247 -28.74 15.90 -16.47
N GLU A 248 -27.45 15.92 -16.83
CA GLU A 248 -27.01 16.22 -18.20
C GLU A 248 -27.39 15.06 -19.16
N THR A 249 -27.19 13.81 -18.74
CA THR A 249 -27.62 12.64 -19.50
C THR A 249 -29.13 12.68 -19.76
N GLN A 250 -29.94 12.98 -18.74
CA GLN A 250 -31.40 13.08 -18.87
C GLN A 250 -31.81 14.29 -19.74
N ARG A 251 -31.02 15.35 -19.75
CA ARG A 251 -31.25 16.50 -20.63
C ARG A 251 -30.98 16.12 -22.08
N VAL A 252 -29.83 15.48 -22.34
CA VAL A 252 -29.46 14.99 -23.68
C VAL A 252 -30.45 13.95 -24.21
N GLU A 253 -30.91 13.02 -23.37
CA GLU A 253 -31.94 12.05 -23.74
C GLU A 253 -33.26 12.69 -24.11
N ARG A 254 -33.68 13.74 -23.38
CA ARG A 254 -34.89 14.51 -23.72
C ARG A 254 -34.73 15.29 -25.03
N GLU A 255 -33.58 15.90 -25.26
CA GLU A 255 -33.29 16.58 -26.54
C GLU A 255 -33.29 15.60 -27.71
N LEU A 256 -32.69 14.42 -27.55
CA LEU A 256 -32.68 13.37 -28.56
C LEU A 256 -34.10 12.81 -28.81
N THR A 257 -34.90 12.63 -27.79
CA THR A 257 -36.29 12.19 -27.91
C THR A 257 -37.14 13.22 -28.69
N ASN A 258 -36.93 14.51 -28.41
CA ASN A 258 -37.58 15.61 -29.13
C ASN A 258 -37.17 15.67 -30.59
N LEU A 259 -35.98 15.15 -30.96
CA LEU A 259 -35.49 15.00 -32.33
C LEU A 259 -35.93 13.68 -33.00
N GLY A 260 -36.84 12.90 -32.36
CA GLY A 260 -37.37 11.66 -32.87
C GLY A 260 -36.48 10.42 -32.70
N TRP A 261 -35.45 10.52 -31.82
CA TRP A 261 -34.62 9.37 -31.48
C TRP A 261 -35.23 8.62 -30.28
N SER A 262 -35.41 7.28 -30.43
CA SER A 262 -35.81 6.42 -29.32
C SER A 262 -34.65 5.54 -28.92
N PRO A 263 -34.32 5.45 -27.62
CA PRO A 263 -33.28 4.56 -27.15
C PRO A 263 -33.69 3.11 -27.47
N GLN A 264 -32.79 2.36 -28.11
CA GLN A 264 -32.97 0.93 -28.29
C GLN A 264 -33.04 0.26 -26.91
N PRO A 265 -33.96 -0.67 -26.65
CA PRO A 265 -34.01 -1.34 -25.35
C PRO A 265 -32.68 -2.04 -25.09
N THR A 266 -32.06 -1.70 -24.01
CA THR A 266 -30.83 -2.36 -23.53
C THR A 266 -31.15 -3.85 -23.39
N LEU A 267 -30.46 -4.70 -24.13
CA LEU A 267 -30.56 -6.14 -24.01
C LEU A 267 -30.36 -6.50 -22.54
N GLN A 268 -31.44 -6.98 -21.90
CA GLN A 268 -31.33 -7.50 -20.53
C GLN A 268 -30.36 -8.68 -20.56
N PRO A 269 -29.45 -8.79 -19.58
CA PRO A 269 -28.59 -9.94 -19.48
C PRO A 269 -29.45 -11.19 -19.41
N VAL A 270 -29.23 -12.09 -20.36
CA VAL A 270 -29.91 -13.41 -20.42
C VAL A 270 -29.56 -14.12 -19.11
N PRO A 271 -30.56 -14.56 -18.32
CA PRO A 271 -30.27 -15.34 -17.10
C PRO A 271 -29.58 -16.63 -17.54
N ILE A 272 -28.41 -16.89 -17.00
CA ILE A 272 -27.72 -18.16 -17.16
C ILE A 272 -28.59 -19.22 -16.48
N GLN A 273 -29.32 -19.99 -17.26
CA GLN A 273 -30.03 -21.18 -16.79
C GLN A 273 -28.97 -22.18 -16.32
N SER A 274 -28.95 -22.48 -15.05
CA SER A 274 -28.25 -23.64 -14.47
C SER A 274 -28.93 -24.91 -15.05
N LYS A 275 -28.30 -25.53 -16.05
CA LYS A 275 -28.67 -26.87 -16.48
C LYS A 275 -27.59 -27.86 -16.06
N ASP A 276 -28.11 -28.82 -15.31
CA ASP A 276 -27.78 -30.23 -15.26
C ASP A 276 -26.42 -30.63 -14.63
N VAL A 277 -26.48 -30.78 -13.31
CA VAL A 277 -25.77 -31.92 -12.67
C VAL A 277 -26.66 -33.17 -12.96
N LEU A 278 -26.32 -33.91 -13.96
CA LEU A 278 -26.85 -35.26 -14.16
C LEU A 278 -25.87 -36.25 -13.55
N ASN A 279 -26.43 -37.01 -12.60
CA ASN A 279 -25.92 -38.27 -12.10
C ASN A 279 -25.37 -39.14 -13.23
N ASN A 280 -24.23 -39.76 -13.04
CA ASN A 280 -23.95 -41.11 -13.49
C ASN A 280 -23.33 -41.89 -12.34
N SER A 281 -24.21 -42.64 -11.65
CA SER A 281 -23.85 -43.90 -11.00
C SER A 281 -23.86 -44.94 -12.14
N ASP A 282 -22.69 -45.60 -12.32
CA ASP A 282 -22.50 -47.05 -12.54
C ASP A 282 -21.01 -47.35 -12.52
#